data_229b16294c4dbf4ae908a17552873a84
#
_entry.id   229b16294c4dbf4ae908a17552873a84
#
_cell.length_a   1.000
_cell.length_b   1.000
_cell.length_c   1.000
_cell.angle_alpha   90.00
_cell.angle_beta   90.00
_cell.angle_gamma   90.00
#
_symmetry.space_group_name_H-M   'P 1'
#
loop_
_entity.id
_entity.type
_entity.pdbx_description
1 polymer ?
#
loop_
_entity_poly.entity_id
_entity_poly.type
_entity_poly.pdbx_seq_one_letter_code
_entity_poly.pdbx_strand_id
1 'polypeptide(L)'
;MKGHTVNDRQLLCFCIVLIIHEKVLGLKNVSYELSKNILAVTKQPEVNLEVNPERFAINSLRQTLEYITNTTTLDSDIVLPRLQIDCSDFPSHIEMFKSALVTTLTDEDRYRKIHNIKKMITDHIKSKDVENTINELSYKLKFKRQELGNAQEISSFLVDKLKKYTIGPVNNITEGIISELDVNDIDKTIEICNETAKLIASVDTYTLGLQGLNRMLQDKVIRGKFYIIGALPHQSKSFFVTDILMQIMMYNKPVNPAPGKKPLILLISTEDSNEERIQSIYSCLYLNTFHKEVKDPKSLDPKLMANFISNSIKGYGWHFKAIHVNPTTWGYQDYFNKIEEYEQDNYELFFVGIDYAGMMSTKGCDGNGSMGSDVRDLIRRLRNHAIENNYGLFSPHQLSQDAKQLIRNGANTESFVQELPGKGYYDKCGRLDQEVDIEIFIHICKLNGKFYITIQRGKHRGLFRQTPEEDKFCVYQLSEHGYIEHDLHGPDRSRRKVGGGYIGTDEEIPFWG
;
A
#
# COMPACT_ATOMS: atom_id res chain seq x y z
N MET A 1 -0.48 -4.38 -29.45
CA MET A 1 -1.94 -4.15 -29.48
C MET A 1 -2.18 -2.78 -30.10
N LYS A 2 -2.97 -2.66 -31.18
CA LYS A 2 -3.39 -1.35 -31.70
C LYS A 2 -4.35 -0.76 -30.69
N GLY A 3 -3.95 0.28 -29.98
CA GLY A 3 -4.81 1.01 -29.04
C GLY A 3 -5.98 1.62 -29.82
N HIS A 4 -7.20 1.24 -29.49
CA HIS A 4 -8.38 1.93 -29.97
C HIS A 4 -8.39 3.32 -29.31
N THR A 5 -8.11 4.36 -30.10
CA THR A 5 -8.27 5.75 -29.65
C THR A 5 -9.77 6.00 -29.40
N VAL A 6 -10.11 6.22 -28.14
CA VAL A 6 -11.47 6.60 -27.73
C VAL A 6 -11.72 8.03 -28.23
N ASN A 7 -12.81 8.28 -28.96
CA ASN A 7 -13.17 9.63 -29.39
C ASN A 7 -13.98 10.38 -28.31
N ASP A 8 -14.14 11.69 -28.43
CA ASP A 8 -14.84 12.54 -27.46
C ASP A 8 -16.27 12.06 -27.17
N ARG A 9 -16.95 11.52 -28.16
CA ARG A 9 -18.28 10.97 -28.05
C ARG A 9 -18.30 9.69 -27.20
N GLN A 10 -17.38 8.76 -27.46
CA GLN A 10 -17.23 7.56 -26.65
C GLN A 10 -16.88 7.89 -25.20
N LEU A 11 -16.01 8.88 -25.01
CA LEU A 11 -15.59 9.36 -23.68
C LEU A 11 -16.81 9.87 -22.87
N LEU A 12 -17.65 10.69 -23.49
CA LEU A 12 -18.90 11.18 -22.87
C LEU A 12 -19.85 10.03 -22.54
N CYS A 13 -20.03 9.07 -23.46
CA CYS A 13 -20.87 7.90 -23.21
C CYS A 13 -20.37 7.06 -22.03
N PHE A 14 -19.07 6.81 -21.95
CA PHE A 14 -18.49 6.07 -20.83
C PHE A 14 -18.69 6.80 -19.51
N CYS A 15 -18.54 8.13 -19.49
CA CYS A 15 -18.76 8.91 -18.27
C CYS A 15 -20.24 8.89 -17.83
N ILE A 16 -21.18 8.97 -18.76
CA ILE A 16 -22.62 8.84 -18.47
C ILE A 16 -22.90 7.46 -17.84
N VAL A 17 -22.41 6.37 -18.44
CA VAL A 17 -22.58 5.01 -17.92
C VAL A 17 -21.98 4.85 -16.53
N LEU A 18 -20.79 5.43 -16.32
CA LEU A 18 -20.11 5.42 -15.02
C LEU A 18 -21.00 6.05 -13.94
N ILE A 19 -21.51 7.27 -14.17
CA ILE A 19 -22.34 7.97 -13.20
C ILE A 19 -23.66 7.23 -12.96
N ILE A 20 -24.25 6.63 -13.99
CA ILE A 20 -25.45 5.80 -13.83
C ILE A 20 -25.17 4.63 -12.87
N HIS A 21 -24.09 3.89 -13.06
CA HIS A 21 -23.73 2.79 -12.16
C HIS A 21 -23.48 3.27 -10.73
N GLU A 22 -22.78 4.38 -10.55
CA GLU A 22 -22.50 4.95 -9.22
C GLU A 22 -23.80 5.36 -8.50
N LYS A 23 -24.72 6.01 -9.21
CA LYS A 23 -26.00 6.45 -8.63
C LYS A 23 -26.94 5.29 -8.31
N VAL A 24 -26.98 4.26 -9.15
CA VAL A 24 -27.77 3.04 -8.87
C VAL A 24 -27.28 2.32 -7.62
N LEU A 25 -25.97 2.34 -7.35
CA LEU A 25 -25.37 1.82 -6.11
C LEU A 25 -25.54 2.77 -4.90
N GLY A 26 -26.15 3.94 -5.07
CA GLY A 26 -26.28 4.93 -4.01
C GLY A 26 -24.95 5.61 -3.61
N LEU A 27 -23.92 5.50 -4.46
CA LEU A 27 -22.64 6.15 -4.21
C LEU A 27 -22.79 7.67 -4.37
N LYS A 28 -22.39 8.43 -3.38
CA LYS A 28 -22.43 9.90 -3.42
C LYS A 28 -21.30 10.42 -4.32
N ASN A 29 -21.64 10.93 -5.50
CA ASN A 29 -20.82 11.79 -6.39
C ASN A 29 -19.33 11.48 -6.56
N VAL A 30 -18.94 10.21 -6.56
CA VAL A 30 -17.54 9.79 -6.63
C VAL A 30 -16.84 10.26 -7.92
N SER A 31 -17.59 10.41 -9.02
CA SER A 31 -17.04 10.85 -10.33
C SER A 31 -17.43 12.27 -10.74
N TYR A 32 -17.84 13.12 -9.80
CA TYR A 32 -18.24 14.50 -10.10
C TYR A 32 -17.11 15.33 -10.73
N GLU A 33 -15.93 15.30 -10.16
CA GLU A 33 -14.78 16.03 -10.72
C GLU A 33 -14.30 15.44 -12.06
N LEU A 34 -14.39 14.12 -12.22
CA LEU A 34 -14.10 13.47 -13.50
C LEU A 34 -15.06 13.94 -14.59
N SER A 35 -16.35 14.08 -14.30
CA SER A 35 -17.34 14.61 -15.26
C SER A 35 -17.07 16.05 -15.65
N LYS A 36 -16.68 16.91 -14.70
CA LYS A 36 -16.28 18.30 -14.99
C LYS A 36 -15.06 18.36 -15.92
N ASN A 37 -14.07 17.53 -15.66
CA ASN A 37 -12.87 17.46 -16.49
C ASN A 37 -13.20 17.00 -17.92
N ILE A 38 -14.05 15.98 -18.06
CA ILE A 38 -14.51 15.51 -19.38
C ILE A 38 -15.27 16.60 -20.11
N LEU A 39 -16.17 17.33 -19.44
CA LEU A 39 -16.89 18.45 -20.01
C LEU A 39 -15.94 19.56 -20.46
N ALA A 40 -14.87 19.84 -19.74
CA ALA A 40 -13.87 20.82 -20.11
C ALA A 40 -13.07 20.39 -21.35
N VAL A 41 -12.61 19.13 -21.39
CA VAL A 41 -11.78 18.59 -22.49
C VAL A 41 -12.57 18.40 -23.78
N THR A 42 -13.89 18.09 -23.70
CA THR A 42 -14.76 17.89 -24.86
C THR A 42 -15.48 19.16 -25.31
N LYS A 43 -15.11 20.35 -24.78
CA LYS A 43 -15.70 21.63 -25.18
C LYS A 43 -15.43 21.90 -26.66
N GLN A 44 -16.50 22.07 -27.43
CA GLN A 44 -16.40 22.42 -28.86
C GLN A 44 -16.38 23.94 -29.04
N PRO A 45 -15.63 24.49 -30.01
CA PRO A 45 -15.70 25.90 -30.34
C PRO A 45 -17.11 26.25 -30.85
N GLU A 46 -17.58 27.48 -30.49
CA GLU A 46 -18.87 27.99 -30.93
C GLU A 46 -18.82 28.26 -32.45
N VAL A 47 -19.28 27.30 -33.23
CA VAL A 47 -19.45 27.44 -34.68
C VAL A 47 -20.82 26.83 -35.04
N ASN A 48 -21.56 27.41 -35.98
CA ASN A 48 -22.89 27.01 -36.40
C ASN A 48 -23.11 25.49 -36.35
N LEU A 49 -23.95 25.07 -35.40
CA LEU A 49 -24.23 23.67 -35.06
C LEU A 49 -24.99 22.90 -36.14
N GLU A 50 -25.67 23.62 -37.04
CA GLU A 50 -26.60 23.03 -38.05
C GLU A 50 -25.88 22.24 -39.17
N VAL A 51 -24.56 22.29 -39.27
CA VAL A 51 -23.82 21.73 -40.40
C VAL A 51 -23.04 20.45 -40.09
N ASN A 52 -22.91 20.05 -38.80
CA ASN A 52 -22.09 18.87 -38.42
C ASN A 52 -22.81 17.95 -37.43
N PRO A 53 -23.35 16.79 -37.89
CA PRO A 53 -24.08 15.84 -37.03
C PRO A 53 -23.25 15.33 -35.84
N GLU A 54 -21.94 15.17 -35.97
CA GLU A 54 -21.08 14.69 -34.90
C GLU A 54 -20.94 15.71 -33.75
N ARG A 55 -20.86 16.99 -34.09
CA ARG A 55 -20.85 18.08 -33.10
C ARG A 55 -22.19 18.20 -32.36
N PHE A 56 -23.31 18.00 -33.07
CA PHE A 56 -24.61 17.95 -32.44
C PHE A 56 -24.69 16.83 -31.41
N ALA A 57 -24.26 15.62 -31.78
CA ALA A 57 -24.23 14.46 -30.87
C ALA A 57 -23.34 14.70 -29.63
N ILE A 58 -22.15 15.31 -29.81
CA ILE A 58 -21.27 15.65 -28.68
C ILE A 58 -21.94 16.64 -27.74
N ASN A 59 -22.60 17.69 -28.26
CA ASN A 59 -23.32 18.65 -27.44
C ASN A 59 -24.52 18.03 -26.68
N SER A 60 -25.29 17.18 -27.31
CA SER A 60 -26.37 16.47 -26.67
C SER A 60 -25.89 15.57 -25.55
N LEU A 61 -24.81 14.82 -25.76
CA LEU A 61 -24.18 13.99 -24.72
C LEU A 61 -23.60 14.84 -23.57
N ARG A 62 -23.05 15.99 -23.85
CA ARG A 62 -22.57 16.94 -22.82
C ARG A 62 -23.72 17.41 -21.93
N GLN A 63 -24.85 17.85 -22.53
CA GLN A 63 -26.04 18.27 -21.79
C GLN A 63 -26.59 17.12 -20.94
N THR A 64 -26.61 15.91 -21.49
CA THR A 64 -27.02 14.71 -20.76
C THR A 64 -26.10 14.41 -19.60
N LEU A 65 -24.78 14.50 -19.77
CA LEU A 65 -23.79 14.30 -18.71
C LEU A 65 -23.97 15.33 -17.58
N GLU A 66 -24.14 16.62 -17.92
CA GLU A 66 -24.42 17.68 -16.95
C GLU A 66 -25.71 17.41 -16.17
N TYR A 67 -26.76 17.01 -16.86
CA TYR A 67 -28.05 16.67 -16.23
C TYR A 67 -27.90 15.50 -15.24
N ILE A 68 -27.33 14.38 -15.70
CA ILE A 68 -27.17 13.17 -14.86
C ILE A 68 -26.24 13.45 -13.67
N THR A 69 -25.21 14.26 -13.85
CA THR A 69 -24.27 14.62 -12.77
C THR A 69 -24.99 15.41 -11.68
N ASN A 70 -25.84 16.36 -12.04
CA ASN A 70 -26.50 17.26 -11.11
C ASN A 70 -27.81 16.73 -10.50
N THR A 71 -28.37 15.66 -11.04
CA THR A 71 -29.62 15.06 -10.55
C THR A 71 -29.36 14.23 -9.31
N THR A 72 -30.17 14.37 -8.27
CA THR A 72 -30.02 13.61 -7.00
C THR A 72 -30.51 12.17 -7.11
N THR A 73 -31.52 11.90 -7.91
CA THR A 73 -32.11 10.57 -8.13
C THR A 73 -32.21 10.26 -9.61
N LEU A 74 -31.82 9.05 -10.00
CA LEU A 74 -32.02 8.55 -11.36
C LEU A 74 -33.42 7.95 -11.48
N ASP A 75 -34.33 8.71 -12.06
CA ASP A 75 -35.62 8.18 -12.50
C ASP A 75 -35.49 7.66 -13.95
N SER A 76 -35.62 6.34 -14.11
CA SER A 76 -35.50 5.67 -15.41
C SER A 76 -36.51 6.21 -16.42
N ASP A 77 -37.72 6.60 -15.96
CA ASP A 77 -38.81 7.08 -16.80
C ASP A 77 -38.59 8.50 -17.33
N ILE A 78 -37.67 9.24 -16.69
CA ILE A 78 -37.25 10.57 -17.14
C ILE A 78 -35.95 10.50 -17.95
N VAL A 79 -34.98 9.72 -17.48
CA VAL A 79 -33.64 9.67 -18.08
C VAL A 79 -33.64 8.94 -19.42
N LEU A 80 -34.37 7.82 -19.56
CA LEU A 80 -34.40 7.04 -20.79
C LEU A 80 -35.01 7.79 -21.99
N PRO A 81 -36.18 8.46 -21.88
CA PRO A 81 -36.71 9.27 -22.97
C PRO A 81 -35.75 10.39 -23.40
N ARG A 82 -35.09 11.05 -22.45
CA ARG A 82 -34.12 12.10 -22.77
C ARG A 82 -32.91 11.54 -23.53
N LEU A 83 -32.32 10.43 -23.07
CA LEU A 83 -31.25 9.74 -23.77
C LEU A 83 -31.65 9.26 -25.16
N GLN A 84 -32.92 8.83 -25.34
CA GLN A 84 -33.45 8.43 -26.64
C GLN A 84 -33.52 9.61 -27.61
N ILE A 85 -33.90 10.79 -27.12
CA ILE A 85 -33.95 12.02 -27.93
C ILE A 85 -32.53 12.47 -28.27
N ASP A 86 -31.68 12.58 -27.27
CA ASP A 86 -30.30 13.11 -27.40
C ASP A 86 -29.40 12.17 -28.23
N CYS A 87 -29.72 10.89 -28.32
CA CYS A 87 -28.93 9.86 -29.01
C CYS A 87 -29.73 9.12 -30.09
N SER A 88 -30.80 9.70 -30.64
CA SER A 88 -31.69 9.06 -31.63
C SER A 88 -30.95 8.44 -32.81
N ASP A 89 -29.89 9.09 -33.28
CA ASP A 89 -29.07 8.64 -34.42
C ASP A 89 -28.04 7.57 -34.04
N PHE A 90 -28.02 7.16 -32.76
CA PHE A 90 -26.98 6.26 -32.22
C PHE A 90 -27.56 5.15 -31.33
N PRO A 91 -28.28 4.17 -31.92
CA PRO A 91 -28.95 3.09 -31.16
C PRO A 91 -28.03 2.31 -30.23
N SER A 92 -26.77 2.12 -30.61
CA SER A 92 -25.78 1.41 -29.78
C SER A 92 -25.47 2.11 -28.44
N HIS A 93 -25.55 3.43 -28.39
CA HIS A 93 -25.39 4.19 -27.15
C HIS A 93 -26.60 4.07 -26.25
N ILE A 94 -27.78 4.10 -26.83
CA ILE A 94 -29.05 3.91 -26.09
C ILE A 94 -29.08 2.53 -25.43
N GLU A 95 -28.68 1.49 -26.14
CA GLU A 95 -28.59 0.13 -25.58
C GLU A 95 -27.56 0.03 -24.43
N MET A 96 -26.45 0.73 -24.55
CA MET A 96 -25.45 0.79 -23.49
C MET A 96 -25.98 1.49 -22.22
N PHE A 97 -26.75 2.58 -22.38
CA PHE A 97 -27.38 3.29 -21.27
C PHE A 97 -28.49 2.47 -20.63
N LYS A 98 -29.35 1.83 -21.44
CA LYS A 98 -30.37 0.91 -20.95
C LYS A 98 -29.76 -0.22 -20.13
N SER A 99 -28.69 -0.83 -20.62
CA SER A 99 -28.00 -1.91 -19.90
C SER A 99 -27.39 -1.45 -18.56
N ALA A 100 -27.02 -0.19 -18.43
CA ALA A 100 -26.51 0.38 -17.18
C ALA A 100 -27.64 0.64 -16.16
N LEU A 101 -28.85 0.99 -16.64
CA LEU A 101 -30.04 1.23 -15.80
C LEU A 101 -30.73 -0.07 -15.36
N VAL A 102 -30.52 -1.20 -16.06
CA VAL A 102 -31.19 -2.47 -15.75
C VAL A 102 -30.81 -2.98 -14.35
N THR A 103 -31.83 -3.33 -13.58
CA THR A 103 -31.71 -3.77 -12.17
C THR A 103 -31.18 -5.20 -11.99
N THR A 104 -31.03 -5.98 -13.07
CA THR A 104 -30.57 -7.39 -13.01
C THR A 104 -29.04 -7.54 -12.79
N LEU A 105 -28.27 -6.47 -12.88
CA LEU A 105 -26.83 -6.50 -12.58
C LEU A 105 -26.61 -6.58 -11.08
N THR A 106 -25.73 -7.49 -10.66
CA THR A 106 -25.28 -7.54 -9.26
C THR A 106 -24.45 -6.31 -8.89
N ASP A 107 -24.40 -5.99 -7.60
CA ASP A 107 -23.56 -4.87 -7.12
C ASP A 107 -22.09 -5.10 -7.47
N GLU A 108 -21.60 -6.34 -7.39
CA GLU A 108 -20.24 -6.72 -7.76
C GLU A 108 -19.95 -6.46 -9.25
N ASP A 109 -20.89 -6.80 -10.13
CA ASP A 109 -20.78 -6.50 -11.57
C ASP A 109 -20.75 -5.00 -11.83
N ARG A 110 -21.51 -4.21 -11.07
CA ARG A 110 -21.51 -2.75 -11.17
C ARG A 110 -20.19 -2.16 -10.70
N TYR A 111 -19.64 -2.60 -9.56
CA TYR A 111 -18.31 -2.18 -9.09
C TYR A 111 -17.21 -2.50 -10.11
N ARG A 112 -17.23 -3.69 -10.70
CA ARG A 112 -16.28 -4.07 -11.74
C ARG A 112 -16.40 -3.19 -12.99
N LYS A 113 -17.62 -2.85 -13.43
CA LYS A 113 -17.83 -1.95 -14.56
C LYS A 113 -17.37 -0.53 -14.26
N ILE A 114 -17.69 0.00 -13.08
CA ILE A 114 -17.22 1.31 -12.61
C ILE A 114 -15.69 1.38 -12.68
N HIS A 115 -15.01 0.38 -12.12
CA HIS A 115 -13.55 0.32 -12.12
C HIS A 115 -12.97 0.33 -13.55
N ASN A 116 -13.46 -0.54 -14.42
CA ASN A 116 -12.99 -0.64 -15.80
C ASN A 116 -13.23 0.64 -16.60
N ILE A 117 -14.39 1.27 -16.43
CA ILE A 117 -14.72 2.51 -17.14
C ILE A 117 -13.86 3.66 -16.62
N LYS A 118 -13.66 3.79 -15.30
CA LYS A 118 -12.75 4.80 -14.71
C LYS A 118 -11.35 4.67 -15.27
N LYS A 119 -10.83 3.45 -15.33
CA LYS A 119 -9.52 3.18 -15.92
C LYS A 119 -9.43 3.63 -17.36
N MET A 120 -10.38 3.22 -18.20
CA MET A 120 -10.41 3.60 -19.62
C MET A 120 -10.45 5.12 -19.82
N ILE A 121 -11.29 5.83 -19.05
CA ILE A 121 -11.40 7.28 -19.12
C ILE A 121 -10.09 7.94 -18.71
N THR A 122 -9.52 7.49 -17.59
CA THR A 122 -8.26 8.04 -17.06
C THR A 122 -7.11 7.85 -18.04
N ASP A 123 -6.96 6.65 -18.60
CA ASP A 123 -5.91 6.35 -19.58
C ASP A 123 -6.07 7.19 -20.86
N HIS A 124 -7.31 7.42 -21.30
CA HIS A 124 -7.56 8.26 -22.46
C HIS A 124 -7.19 9.73 -22.20
N ILE A 125 -7.60 10.29 -21.05
CA ILE A 125 -7.27 11.67 -20.67
C ILE A 125 -5.76 11.85 -20.56
N LYS A 126 -5.07 10.90 -19.91
CA LYS A 126 -3.60 10.90 -19.82
C LYS A 126 -2.96 10.90 -21.20
N SER A 127 -3.41 10.01 -22.09
CA SER A 127 -2.87 9.90 -23.45
C SER A 127 -3.07 11.19 -24.25
N LYS A 128 -4.27 11.79 -24.17
CA LYS A 128 -4.60 13.04 -24.88
C LYS A 128 -3.80 14.23 -24.37
N ASP A 129 -3.53 14.30 -23.09
CA ASP A 129 -2.74 15.38 -22.49
C ASP A 129 -1.23 15.25 -22.81
N VAL A 130 -0.73 14.01 -22.87
CA VAL A 130 0.62 13.73 -23.39
C VAL A 130 0.73 14.14 -24.86
N GLU A 131 -0.25 13.78 -25.69
CA GLU A 131 -0.30 14.16 -27.11
C GLU A 131 -0.35 15.69 -27.27
N ASN A 132 -1.17 16.37 -26.51
CA ASN A 132 -1.24 17.84 -26.51
C ASN A 132 0.09 18.48 -26.10
N THR A 133 0.76 17.94 -25.09
CA THR A 133 2.08 18.39 -24.65
C THR A 133 3.13 18.24 -25.74
N ILE A 134 3.12 17.11 -26.45
CA ILE A 134 4.02 16.86 -27.58
C ILE A 134 3.71 17.83 -28.73
N ASN A 135 2.44 18.05 -29.05
CA ASN A 135 2.02 18.97 -30.09
C ASN A 135 2.40 20.43 -29.77
N GLU A 136 2.20 20.87 -28.51
CA GLU A 136 2.65 22.18 -28.05
C GLU A 136 4.17 22.35 -28.21
N LEU A 137 4.93 21.35 -27.76
CA LEU A 137 6.38 21.38 -27.92
C LEU A 137 6.80 21.39 -29.40
N SER A 138 6.17 20.56 -30.22
CA SER A 138 6.42 20.50 -31.67
C SER A 138 6.13 21.84 -32.35
N TYR A 139 5.03 22.52 -31.96
CA TYR A 139 4.71 23.86 -32.44
C TYR A 139 5.76 24.89 -32.01
N LYS A 140 6.16 24.89 -30.73
CA LYS A 140 7.19 25.78 -30.21
C LYS A 140 8.54 25.53 -30.89
N LEU A 141 8.93 24.28 -31.12
CA LEU A 141 10.16 23.93 -31.83
C LEU A 141 10.18 24.44 -33.27
N LYS A 142 9.04 24.40 -33.97
CA LYS A 142 8.91 24.81 -35.37
C LYS A 142 8.81 26.32 -35.54
N PHE A 143 8.04 27.00 -34.68
CA PHE A 143 7.62 28.40 -34.91
C PHE A 143 8.11 29.36 -33.83
N LYS A 144 8.56 28.88 -32.68
CA LYS A 144 8.91 29.67 -31.52
C LYS A 144 10.18 29.15 -30.81
N ARG A 145 11.15 28.74 -31.60
CA ARG A 145 12.40 28.13 -31.12
C ARG A 145 13.11 28.97 -30.06
N GLN A 146 13.02 30.32 -30.20
CA GLN A 146 13.68 31.25 -29.29
C GLN A 146 13.07 31.25 -27.86
N GLU A 147 11.83 30.80 -27.71
CA GLU A 147 11.16 30.70 -26.39
C GLU A 147 11.55 29.43 -25.61
N LEU A 148 12.25 28.47 -26.24
CA LEU A 148 12.50 27.12 -25.65
C LEU A 148 13.87 26.96 -25.00
N GLY A 149 14.78 27.94 -25.18
CA GLY A 149 16.11 27.86 -24.60
C GLY A 149 16.98 26.71 -25.16
N ASN A 150 17.87 26.18 -24.34
CA ASN A 150 18.81 25.11 -24.69
C ASN A 150 18.17 23.70 -24.55
N ALA A 151 18.90 22.64 -24.92
CA ALA A 151 18.41 21.27 -24.87
C ALA A 151 18.05 20.82 -23.43
N GLN A 152 18.74 21.34 -22.42
CA GLN A 152 18.50 21.00 -21.02
C GLN A 152 17.20 21.64 -20.51
N GLU A 153 16.90 22.88 -20.92
CA GLU A 153 15.64 23.56 -20.59
C GLU A 153 14.44 22.88 -21.26
N ILE A 154 14.58 22.44 -22.51
CA ILE A 154 13.57 21.65 -23.23
C ILE A 154 13.32 20.32 -22.50
N SER A 155 14.39 19.62 -22.10
CA SER A 155 14.27 18.36 -21.36
C SER A 155 13.60 18.56 -20.01
N SER A 156 13.96 19.61 -19.29
CA SER A 156 13.35 19.96 -17.99
C SER A 156 11.87 20.29 -18.15
N PHE A 157 11.50 21.05 -19.17
CA PHE A 157 10.10 21.36 -19.48
C PHE A 157 9.28 20.07 -19.76
N LEU A 158 9.82 19.14 -20.57
CA LEU A 158 9.14 17.87 -20.84
C LEU A 158 8.99 17.01 -19.59
N VAL A 159 10.07 16.88 -18.80
CA VAL A 159 10.03 16.13 -17.54
C VAL A 159 9.00 16.72 -16.60
N ASP A 160 8.97 18.05 -16.42
CA ASP A 160 8.01 18.71 -15.55
C ASP A 160 6.56 18.52 -16.02
N LYS A 161 6.29 18.70 -17.30
CA LYS A 161 4.96 18.52 -17.90
C LYS A 161 4.47 17.07 -17.89
N LEU A 162 5.39 16.09 -18.06
CA LEU A 162 5.04 14.67 -18.13
C LEU A 162 5.17 13.96 -16.77
N LYS A 163 5.80 14.58 -15.76
CA LYS A 163 5.98 14.02 -14.41
C LYS A 163 4.66 13.55 -13.79
N LYS A 164 3.59 14.29 -13.98
CA LYS A 164 2.24 13.96 -13.49
C LYS A 164 1.65 12.67 -14.09
N TYR A 165 2.20 12.15 -15.20
CA TYR A 165 1.77 10.90 -15.83
C TYR A 165 2.66 9.72 -15.49
N THR A 166 3.84 9.96 -14.94
CA THR A 166 4.76 8.93 -14.45
C THR A 166 4.50 8.56 -13.00
N ILE A 167 3.67 9.33 -12.28
CA ILE A 167 3.33 9.14 -10.88
C ILE A 167 1.81 8.97 -10.79
N GLY A 168 1.29 7.73 -10.68
CA GLY A 168 -0.05 7.33 -10.30
C GLY A 168 -1.30 8.16 -10.73
N PRO A 169 -2.51 7.76 -10.34
CA PRO A 169 -3.75 8.39 -10.79
C PRO A 169 -3.85 9.85 -10.33
N VAL A 170 -4.25 10.73 -11.28
CA VAL A 170 -4.57 12.12 -10.99
C VAL A 170 -5.85 12.17 -10.16
N ASN A 171 -5.71 12.08 -8.85
CA ASN A 171 -6.70 12.70 -7.98
C ASN A 171 -6.44 14.21 -8.03
N ASN A 172 -7.43 15.00 -8.43
CA ASN A 172 -7.42 16.47 -8.36
C ASN A 172 -7.56 16.95 -6.89
N ILE A 173 -6.75 16.38 -6.04
CA ILE A 173 -6.48 16.91 -4.72
C ILE A 173 -5.35 17.91 -4.94
N THR A 174 -5.45 19.11 -4.44
CA THR A 174 -4.36 20.08 -4.41
C THR A 174 -3.10 19.33 -3.99
N GLU A 175 -2.07 19.31 -4.83
CA GLU A 175 -0.88 18.46 -4.63
C GLU A 175 -0.43 18.59 -3.17
N GLY A 176 -0.47 17.46 -2.43
CA GLY A 176 -0.03 17.38 -1.05
C GLY A 176 -1.12 17.41 0.04
N ILE A 177 -2.41 17.60 -0.28
CA ILE A 177 -3.50 17.45 0.70
C ILE A 177 -3.97 15.99 0.68
N ILE A 178 -3.70 15.25 1.74
CA ILE A 178 -4.13 13.84 1.89
C ILE A 178 -5.57 13.75 2.39
N SER A 179 -5.97 14.66 3.30
CA SER A 179 -7.35 14.77 3.79
C SER A 179 -7.63 16.19 4.24
N GLU A 180 -8.87 16.61 4.11
CA GLU A 180 -9.35 17.92 4.57
C GLU A 180 -10.53 17.74 5.52
N LEU A 181 -10.45 18.36 6.68
CA LEU A 181 -11.54 18.41 7.67
C LEU A 181 -12.13 19.83 7.68
N ASP A 182 -13.35 19.95 7.17
CA ASP A 182 -14.19 21.13 7.41
C ASP A 182 -15.21 20.80 8.49
N VAL A 183 -15.00 21.33 9.69
CA VAL A 183 -15.91 21.08 10.84
C VAL A 183 -17.31 21.68 10.65
N ASN A 184 -17.48 22.59 9.70
CA ASN A 184 -18.80 23.15 9.35
C ASN A 184 -19.57 22.22 8.40
N ASP A 185 -18.88 21.31 7.70
CA ASP A 185 -19.50 20.21 6.97
C ASP A 185 -19.76 19.06 7.94
N ILE A 186 -20.98 19.07 8.51
CA ILE A 186 -21.38 18.09 9.52
C ILE A 186 -21.32 16.66 8.97
N ASP A 187 -21.70 16.43 7.71
CA ASP A 187 -21.72 15.10 7.11
C ASP A 187 -20.30 14.52 7.00
N LYS A 188 -19.34 15.30 6.50
CA LYS A 188 -17.92 14.91 6.48
C LYS A 188 -17.34 14.73 7.87
N THR A 189 -17.69 15.60 8.80
CA THR A 189 -17.25 15.48 10.20
C THR A 189 -17.76 14.19 10.83
N ILE A 190 -19.02 13.81 10.61
CA ILE A 190 -19.59 12.54 11.07
C ILE A 190 -18.85 11.35 10.43
N GLU A 191 -18.53 11.40 9.14
CA GLU A 191 -17.76 10.35 8.46
C GLU A 191 -16.39 10.14 9.12
N ILE A 192 -15.64 11.23 9.34
CA ILE A 192 -14.34 11.18 10.03
C ILE A 192 -14.47 10.68 11.48
N CYS A 193 -15.52 11.12 12.20
CA CYS A 193 -15.79 10.62 13.54
C CYS A 193 -16.09 9.11 13.55
N ASN A 194 -16.84 8.61 12.58
CA ASN A 194 -17.13 7.18 12.43
C ASN A 194 -15.86 6.38 12.13
N GLU A 195 -14.99 6.89 11.26
CA GLU A 195 -13.70 6.27 10.99
C GLU A 195 -12.81 6.29 12.24
N THR A 196 -12.78 7.40 12.96
CA THR A 196 -12.05 7.50 14.23
C THR A 196 -12.59 6.51 15.26
N ALA A 197 -13.91 6.37 15.37
CA ALA A 197 -14.54 5.39 16.27
C ALA A 197 -14.16 3.95 15.90
N LYS A 198 -14.10 3.62 14.60
CA LYS A 198 -13.60 2.31 14.12
C LYS A 198 -12.13 2.07 14.50
N LEU A 199 -11.27 3.06 14.33
CA LEU A 199 -9.85 2.99 14.72
C LEU A 199 -9.70 2.80 16.24
N ILE A 200 -10.52 3.48 17.04
CA ILE A 200 -10.51 3.37 18.51
C ILE A 200 -11.07 2.02 18.97
N ALA A 201 -12.14 1.53 18.32
CA ALA A 201 -12.76 0.26 18.64
C ALA A 201 -11.92 -0.97 18.27
N SER A 202 -10.73 -0.78 17.69
CA SER A 202 -9.81 -1.85 17.29
C SER A 202 -10.38 -2.81 16.24
N VAL A 203 -11.30 -2.34 15.41
CA VAL A 203 -11.99 -3.19 14.41
C VAL A 203 -11.01 -3.68 13.32
N ASP A 204 -9.97 -2.90 13.01
CA ASP A 204 -8.98 -3.23 11.97
C ASP A 204 -7.58 -3.49 12.56
N THR A 205 -7.52 -4.12 13.75
CA THR A 205 -6.26 -4.50 14.37
C THR A 205 -5.92 -5.95 14.14
N TYR A 206 -4.63 -6.23 14.02
CA TYR A 206 -4.08 -7.55 13.78
C TYR A 206 -3.21 -7.96 14.96
N THR A 207 -3.49 -9.15 15.48
CA THR A 207 -2.73 -9.74 16.58
C THR A 207 -1.52 -10.49 16.02
N LEU A 208 -0.39 -10.41 16.69
CA LEU A 208 0.80 -11.19 16.36
C LEU A 208 0.82 -12.52 17.11
N GLY A 209 1.63 -13.45 16.63
CA GLY A 209 1.83 -14.76 17.26
C GLY A 209 2.64 -14.72 18.56
N LEU A 210 3.22 -13.57 18.90
CA LEU A 210 4.11 -13.37 20.05
C LEU A 210 3.45 -12.46 21.10
N GLN A 211 3.11 -13.02 22.27
CA GLN A 211 2.44 -12.27 23.34
C GLN A 211 3.27 -11.05 23.80
N GLY A 212 4.60 -11.18 23.86
CA GLY A 212 5.49 -10.05 24.18
C GLY A 212 5.41 -8.90 23.18
N LEU A 213 5.31 -9.19 21.88
CA LEU A 213 5.11 -8.15 20.85
C LEU A 213 3.71 -7.53 20.93
N ASN A 214 2.68 -8.32 21.22
CA ASN A 214 1.33 -7.82 21.38
C ASN A 214 1.27 -6.81 22.55
N ARG A 215 1.83 -7.15 23.73
CA ARG A 215 1.95 -6.17 24.84
C ARG A 215 2.71 -4.92 24.42
N MET A 216 3.84 -5.09 23.76
CA MET A 216 4.70 -3.99 23.29
C MET A 216 3.96 -3.04 22.34
N LEU A 217 3.12 -3.57 21.46
CA LEU A 217 2.33 -2.82 20.47
C LEU A 217 0.88 -2.54 20.94
N GLN A 218 0.53 -2.92 22.20
CA GLN A 218 -0.81 -2.80 22.77
C GLN A 218 -1.88 -3.49 21.92
N ASP A 219 -1.58 -4.70 21.44
CA ASP A 219 -2.43 -5.53 20.56
C ASP A 219 -2.87 -4.81 19.27
N LYS A 220 -2.05 -3.87 18.78
CA LYS A 220 -2.42 -3.00 17.66
C LYS A 220 -1.37 -2.99 16.54
N VAL A 221 -1.36 -4.02 15.73
CA VAL A 221 -0.80 -3.91 14.38
C VAL A 221 -1.93 -3.45 13.47
N ILE A 222 -1.76 -2.29 12.83
CA ILE A 222 -2.80 -1.65 12.02
C ILE A 222 -2.29 -1.30 10.62
N ARG A 223 -3.21 -1.17 9.69
CA ARG A 223 -2.95 -0.67 8.34
C ARG A 223 -2.65 0.84 8.39
N GLY A 224 -2.04 1.39 7.33
CA GLY A 224 -1.71 2.81 7.25
C GLY A 224 -0.56 3.26 8.16
N LYS A 225 0.29 2.33 8.63
CA LYS A 225 1.46 2.64 9.46
C LYS A 225 2.73 2.05 8.87
N PHE A 226 3.84 2.75 9.09
CA PHE A 226 5.17 2.26 8.75
C PHE A 226 5.91 1.80 9.99
N TYR A 227 6.24 0.51 10.03
CA TYR A 227 7.00 -0.18 11.06
C TYR A 227 8.43 -0.37 10.60
N ILE A 228 9.39 0.20 11.30
CA ILE A 228 10.82 -0.01 11.02
C ILE A 228 11.44 -0.94 12.05
N ILE A 229 12.25 -1.89 11.58
CA ILE A 229 12.98 -2.84 12.42
C ILE A 229 14.48 -2.52 12.37
N GLY A 230 15.00 -1.86 13.39
CA GLY A 230 16.43 -1.53 13.52
C GLY A 230 17.24 -2.72 14.03
N ALA A 231 18.27 -3.14 13.30
CA ALA A 231 19.21 -4.16 13.77
C ALA A 231 20.60 -4.01 13.16
N LEU A 232 21.61 -4.54 13.85
CA LEU A 232 22.96 -4.65 13.30
C LEU A 232 23.00 -5.65 12.11
N PRO A 233 24.06 -5.62 11.27
CA PRO A 233 24.27 -6.65 10.26
C PRO A 233 24.23 -8.07 10.86
N HIS A 234 23.73 -9.02 10.09
CA HIS A 234 23.64 -10.44 10.47
C HIS A 234 22.83 -10.73 11.75
N GLN A 235 21.81 -9.93 12.01
CA GLN A 235 20.89 -10.08 13.15
C GLN A 235 19.48 -10.53 12.71
N SER A 236 19.40 -11.37 11.67
CA SER A 236 18.15 -11.99 11.17
C SER A 236 17.00 -11.02 10.87
N LYS A 237 17.32 -9.81 10.40
CA LYS A 237 16.34 -8.78 10.05
C LYS A 237 15.30 -9.28 9.05
N SER A 238 15.78 -9.89 7.98
CA SER A 238 14.97 -10.43 6.87
C SER A 238 14.00 -11.50 7.36
N PHE A 239 14.49 -12.40 8.21
CA PHE A 239 13.67 -13.41 8.84
C PHE A 239 12.59 -12.77 9.72
N PHE A 240 12.93 -11.81 10.57
CA PHE A 240 11.98 -11.19 11.50
C PHE A 240 10.82 -10.48 10.80
N VAL A 241 11.08 -9.78 9.67
CA VAL A 241 10.01 -9.19 8.85
C VAL A 241 9.12 -10.28 8.22
N THR A 242 9.74 -11.33 7.68
CA THR A 242 8.99 -12.47 7.12
C THR A 242 8.13 -13.13 8.18
N ASP A 243 8.67 -13.35 9.37
CA ASP A 243 7.96 -13.94 10.51
C ASP A 243 6.76 -13.08 10.95
N ILE A 244 6.92 -11.75 11.06
CA ILE A 244 5.79 -10.85 11.36
C ILE A 244 4.67 -11.00 10.31
N LEU A 245 4.98 -11.06 9.02
CA LEU A 245 3.97 -11.24 7.98
C LEU A 245 3.30 -12.62 8.08
N MET A 246 4.05 -13.68 8.41
CA MET A 246 3.49 -15.00 8.67
C MET A 246 2.58 -14.99 9.91
N GLN A 247 2.99 -14.32 11.00
CA GLN A 247 2.17 -14.16 12.20
C GLN A 247 0.83 -13.49 11.87
N ILE A 248 0.85 -12.40 11.09
CA ILE A 248 -0.38 -11.72 10.67
C ILE A 248 -1.30 -12.70 9.92
N MET A 249 -0.78 -13.50 8.99
CA MET A 249 -1.57 -14.46 8.22
C MET A 249 -2.07 -15.63 9.06
N MET A 250 -1.25 -16.15 9.97
CA MET A 250 -1.61 -17.35 10.77
C MET A 250 -2.65 -17.06 11.84
N TYR A 251 -2.64 -15.85 12.42
CA TYR A 251 -3.45 -15.55 13.60
C TYR A 251 -4.62 -14.62 13.33
N ASN A 252 -4.80 -14.16 12.09
CA ASN A 252 -5.91 -13.29 11.75
C ASN A 252 -6.55 -13.68 10.42
N LYS A 253 -7.83 -13.39 10.30
CA LYS A 253 -8.50 -13.29 9.00
C LYS A 253 -8.43 -11.85 8.50
N PRO A 254 -8.49 -11.62 7.18
CA PRO A 254 -8.61 -10.26 6.65
C PRO A 254 -9.82 -9.55 7.26
N VAL A 255 -9.60 -8.34 7.79
CA VAL A 255 -10.68 -7.55 8.38
C VAL A 255 -11.21 -6.59 7.33
N ASN A 256 -12.53 -6.59 7.12
CA ASN A 256 -13.23 -5.70 6.18
C ASN A 256 -12.59 -5.58 4.78
N PRO A 257 -12.29 -6.68 4.08
CA PRO A 257 -11.76 -6.59 2.73
C PRO A 257 -12.79 -5.94 1.81
N ALA A 258 -12.32 -5.15 0.85
CA ALA A 258 -13.19 -4.53 -0.14
C ALA A 258 -13.95 -5.61 -0.94
N PRO A 259 -15.25 -5.42 -1.22
CA PRO A 259 -16.06 -6.41 -1.93
C PRO A 259 -15.42 -6.84 -3.27
N GLY A 260 -15.31 -8.14 -3.49
CA GLY A 260 -14.74 -8.73 -4.71
C GLY A 260 -13.23 -8.64 -4.84
N LYS A 261 -12.51 -8.05 -3.87
CA LYS A 261 -11.05 -8.01 -3.85
C LYS A 261 -10.45 -9.14 -3.03
N LYS A 262 -9.25 -9.54 -3.42
CA LYS A 262 -8.46 -10.60 -2.77
C LYS A 262 -7.48 -9.97 -1.79
N PRO A 263 -7.59 -10.21 -0.47
CA PRO A 263 -6.66 -9.66 0.51
C PRO A 263 -5.22 -10.14 0.26
N LEU A 264 -4.30 -9.21 0.04
CA LEU A 264 -2.91 -9.49 -0.32
C LEU A 264 -1.95 -9.04 0.77
N ILE A 265 -1.02 -9.94 1.12
CA ILE A 265 0.21 -9.61 1.82
C ILE A 265 1.36 -9.78 0.82
N LEU A 266 2.20 -8.74 0.69
CA LEU A 266 3.29 -8.66 -0.28
C LEU A 266 4.63 -8.61 0.44
N LEU A 267 5.57 -9.47 0.04
CA LEU A 267 6.96 -9.40 0.48
C LEU A 267 7.86 -9.03 -0.69
N ILE A 268 8.64 -7.98 -0.53
CA ILE A 268 9.60 -7.49 -1.53
C ILE A 268 11.00 -7.67 -0.96
N SER A 269 11.85 -8.40 -1.66
CA SER A 269 13.24 -8.60 -1.27
C SER A 269 14.17 -7.85 -2.23
N THR A 270 15.17 -7.19 -1.64
CA THR A 270 16.29 -6.58 -2.38
C THR A 270 17.60 -7.37 -2.22
N GLU A 271 17.62 -8.35 -1.32
CA GLU A 271 18.82 -9.15 -1.00
C GLU A 271 18.58 -10.64 -1.26
N ASP A 272 17.60 -11.26 -0.58
CA ASP A 272 17.36 -12.69 -0.65
C ASP A 272 16.53 -13.08 -1.88
N SER A 273 16.88 -14.19 -2.50
CA SER A 273 16.11 -14.79 -3.60
C SER A 273 14.80 -15.42 -3.12
N ASN A 274 13.86 -15.68 -4.05
CA ASN A 274 12.62 -16.35 -3.70
C ASN A 274 12.85 -17.81 -3.26
N GLU A 275 13.91 -18.45 -3.73
CA GLU A 275 14.32 -19.82 -3.37
C GLU A 275 14.75 -19.89 -1.91
N GLU A 276 15.48 -18.90 -1.41
CA GLU A 276 15.87 -18.80 0.01
C GLU A 276 14.67 -18.47 0.88
N ARG A 277 13.80 -17.58 0.41
CA ARG A 277 12.58 -17.15 1.11
C ARG A 277 11.57 -18.27 1.31
N ILE A 278 11.34 -19.08 0.29
CA ILE A 278 10.33 -20.15 0.38
C ILE A 278 10.68 -21.15 1.47
N GLN A 279 11.97 -21.43 1.67
CA GLN A 279 12.45 -22.30 2.72
C GLN A 279 12.21 -21.71 4.12
N SER A 280 12.49 -20.41 4.29
CA SER A 280 12.24 -19.71 5.55
C SER A 280 10.75 -19.66 5.90
N ILE A 281 9.88 -19.39 4.90
CA ILE A 281 8.42 -19.38 5.04
C ILE A 281 7.93 -20.78 5.46
N TYR A 282 8.40 -21.84 4.79
CA TYR A 282 8.03 -23.19 5.11
C TYR A 282 8.41 -23.56 6.55
N SER A 283 9.66 -23.27 6.94
CA SER A 283 10.17 -23.61 8.28
C SER A 283 9.42 -22.85 9.39
N CYS A 284 9.11 -21.57 9.16
CA CYS A 284 8.31 -20.77 10.09
C CYS A 284 6.89 -21.34 10.25
N LEU A 285 6.19 -21.60 9.14
CA LEU A 285 4.85 -22.18 9.17
C LEU A 285 4.85 -23.57 9.79
N TYR A 286 5.82 -24.42 9.47
CA TYR A 286 5.93 -25.77 9.98
C TYR A 286 6.17 -25.79 11.49
N LEU A 287 7.14 -25.00 11.97
CA LEU A 287 7.43 -24.88 13.40
C LEU A 287 6.16 -24.47 14.17
N ASN A 288 5.48 -23.44 13.71
CA ASN A 288 4.35 -22.85 14.42
C ASN A 288 3.02 -23.60 14.23
N THR A 289 2.97 -24.55 13.30
CA THR A 289 1.82 -25.46 13.14
C THR A 289 1.99 -26.75 13.93
N PHE A 290 3.21 -27.29 13.97
CA PHE A 290 3.47 -28.60 14.53
C PHE A 290 4.31 -28.58 15.81
N HIS A 291 4.78 -27.41 16.24
CA HIS A 291 5.71 -27.22 17.36
C HIS A 291 6.98 -28.05 17.22
N LYS A 292 7.46 -28.22 15.98
CA LYS A 292 8.64 -29.01 15.64
C LYS A 292 9.45 -28.33 14.54
N GLU A 293 10.76 -28.34 14.68
CA GLU A 293 11.62 -27.89 13.60
C GLU A 293 11.72 -28.89 12.45
N VAL A 294 11.99 -28.35 11.27
CA VAL A 294 12.33 -29.17 10.09
C VAL A 294 13.74 -29.73 10.27
N LYS A 295 13.86 -31.06 10.45
CA LYS A 295 15.16 -31.69 10.73
C LYS A 295 16.15 -31.58 9.58
N ASP A 296 15.70 -31.74 8.36
CA ASP A 296 16.52 -31.62 7.14
C ASP A 296 15.74 -30.94 6.02
N PRO A 297 15.89 -29.61 5.85
CA PRO A 297 15.22 -28.89 4.77
C PRO A 297 15.56 -29.39 3.36
N LYS A 298 16.73 -30.04 3.18
CA LYS A 298 17.17 -30.53 1.86
C LYS A 298 16.49 -31.82 1.43
N SER A 299 15.91 -32.55 2.38
CA SER A 299 15.20 -33.82 2.10
C SER A 299 13.70 -33.64 1.83
N LEU A 300 13.20 -32.41 1.86
CA LEU A 300 11.77 -32.13 1.68
C LEU A 300 11.33 -32.33 0.22
N ASP A 301 10.20 -33.02 0.04
CA ASP A 301 9.52 -33.10 -1.24
C ASP A 301 8.96 -31.72 -1.62
N PRO A 302 9.38 -31.13 -2.77
CA PRO A 302 8.93 -29.81 -3.20
C PRO A 302 7.41 -29.69 -3.33
N LYS A 303 6.70 -30.77 -3.73
CA LYS A 303 5.24 -30.76 -3.86
C LYS A 303 4.55 -30.71 -2.50
N LEU A 304 5.06 -31.48 -1.54
CA LEU A 304 4.53 -31.45 -0.16
C LEU A 304 4.76 -30.08 0.47
N MET A 305 5.94 -29.51 0.30
CA MET A 305 6.27 -28.17 0.79
C MET A 305 5.35 -27.10 0.16
N ALA A 306 5.20 -27.10 -1.15
CA ALA A 306 4.35 -26.14 -1.86
C ALA A 306 2.88 -26.27 -1.45
N ASN A 307 2.35 -27.49 -1.34
CA ASN A 307 0.99 -27.74 -0.91
C ASN A 307 0.76 -27.29 0.53
N PHE A 308 1.69 -27.57 1.42
CA PHE A 308 1.59 -27.15 2.82
C PHE A 308 1.53 -25.63 2.94
N ILE A 309 2.48 -24.89 2.32
CA ILE A 309 2.50 -23.41 2.31
C ILE A 309 1.18 -22.86 1.73
N SER A 310 0.80 -23.35 0.54
CA SER A 310 -0.39 -22.85 -0.16
C SER A 310 -1.67 -23.09 0.64
N ASN A 311 -1.84 -24.27 1.23
CA ASN A 311 -3.03 -24.62 2.00
C ASN A 311 -3.07 -23.87 3.34
N SER A 312 -1.93 -23.70 4.00
CA SER A 312 -1.85 -22.91 5.23
C SER A 312 -2.29 -21.47 4.99
N ILE A 313 -1.72 -20.79 4.00
CA ILE A 313 -2.04 -19.39 3.72
C ILE A 313 -3.48 -19.20 3.25
N LYS A 314 -3.96 -20.04 2.31
CA LYS A 314 -5.34 -19.99 1.82
C LYS A 314 -6.37 -20.31 2.90
N GLY A 315 -6.04 -21.22 3.81
CA GLY A 315 -6.92 -21.62 4.92
C GLY A 315 -7.27 -20.44 5.84
N TYR A 316 -6.39 -19.44 5.94
CA TYR A 316 -6.62 -18.21 6.69
C TYR A 316 -7.31 -17.10 5.87
N GLY A 317 -7.56 -17.32 4.59
CA GLY A 317 -8.24 -16.35 3.70
C GLY A 317 -7.32 -15.31 3.06
N TRP A 318 -6.01 -15.51 3.13
CA TRP A 318 -5.02 -14.60 2.58
C TRP A 318 -4.50 -15.02 1.20
N HIS A 319 -4.07 -14.03 0.44
CA HIS A 319 -3.16 -14.20 -0.68
C HIS A 319 -1.78 -13.67 -0.28
N PHE A 320 -0.74 -14.39 -0.64
CA PHE A 320 0.64 -13.99 -0.38
C PHE A 320 1.43 -13.99 -1.68
N LYS A 321 2.19 -12.93 -1.91
CA LYS A 321 3.12 -12.83 -3.03
C LYS A 321 4.48 -12.40 -2.52
N ALA A 322 5.54 -12.98 -3.07
CA ALA A 322 6.92 -12.54 -2.85
C ALA A 322 7.56 -12.19 -4.18
N ILE A 323 8.29 -11.08 -4.22
CA ILE A 323 9.07 -10.65 -5.38
C ILE A 323 10.49 -10.33 -4.96
N HIS A 324 11.44 -10.69 -5.81
CA HIS A 324 12.84 -10.30 -5.68
C HIS A 324 13.15 -9.24 -6.73
N VAL A 325 13.73 -8.12 -6.33
CA VAL A 325 13.97 -6.95 -7.17
C VAL A 325 15.43 -6.55 -7.17
N ASN A 326 15.91 -5.98 -8.28
CA ASN A 326 17.25 -5.43 -8.33
C ASN A 326 17.27 -4.03 -7.67
N PRO A 327 17.91 -3.85 -6.51
CA PRO A 327 17.88 -2.60 -5.76
C PRO A 327 18.54 -1.42 -6.49
N THR A 328 19.43 -1.68 -7.45
CA THR A 328 20.12 -0.62 -8.20
C THR A 328 19.19 0.12 -9.16
N THR A 329 18.22 -0.60 -9.72
CA THR A 329 17.33 -0.06 -10.77
C THR A 329 15.91 0.16 -10.27
N TRP A 330 15.47 -0.55 -9.23
CA TRP A 330 14.12 -0.53 -8.72
C TRP A 330 13.96 0.50 -7.61
N GLY A 331 13.14 1.51 -7.87
CA GLY A 331 12.88 2.64 -6.96
C GLY A 331 11.43 2.73 -6.50
N TYR A 332 11.07 3.86 -5.85
CA TYR A 332 9.73 4.06 -5.32
C TYR A 332 8.65 4.10 -6.41
N GLN A 333 8.98 4.58 -7.62
CA GLN A 333 8.03 4.63 -8.74
C GLN A 333 7.67 3.23 -9.22
N ASP A 334 8.67 2.34 -9.34
CA ASP A 334 8.44 0.93 -9.71
C ASP A 334 7.61 0.22 -8.64
N TYR A 335 7.86 0.54 -7.38
CA TYR A 335 7.07 0.05 -6.25
C TYR A 335 5.59 0.49 -6.36
N PHE A 336 5.32 1.77 -6.59
CA PHE A 336 3.96 2.30 -6.74
C PHE A 336 3.24 1.68 -7.93
N ASN A 337 3.92 1.60 -9.07
CA ASN A 337 3.37 0.96 -10.28
C ASN A 337 3.04 -0.52 -10.04
N LYS A 338 3.87 -1.23 -9.27
CA LYS A 338 3.62 -2.64 -8.95
C LYS A 338 2.43 -2.84 -8.03
N ILE A 339 2.21 -1.96 -7.08
CA ILE A 339 1.01 -1.97 -6.23
C ILE A 339 -0.23 -1.70 -7.10
N GLU A 340 -0.20 -0.68 -7.96
CA GLU A 340 -1.30 -0.37 -8.86
C GLU A 340 -1.64 -1.57 -9.78
N GLU A 341 -0.62 -2.28 -10.30
CA GLU A 341 -0.82 -3.51 -11.07
C GLU A 341 -1.59 -4.58 -10.28
N TYR A 342 -1.23 -4.80 -9.00
CA TYR A 342 -1.94 -5.77 -8.16
C TYR A 342 -3.37 -5.33 -7.84
N GLU A 343 -3.61 -4.04 -7.63
CA GLU A 343 -4.97 -3.51 -7.42
C GLU A 343 -5.85 -3.70 -8.67
N GLN A 344 -5.28 -3.56 -9.86
CA GLN A 344 -5.94 -3.84 -11.14
C GLN A 344 -6.26 -5.32 -11.32
N ASP A 345 -5.46 -6.22 -10.75
CA ASP A 345 -5.67 -7.67 -10.73
C ASP A 345 -6.66 -8.13 -9.64
N ASN A 346 -7.45 -7.19 -9.09
CA ASN A 346 -8.41 -7.40 -8.01
C ASN A 346 -7.81 -7.83 -6.67
N TYR A 347 -6.58 -7.44 -6.38
CA TYR A 347 -6.03 -7.56 -5.03
C TYR A 347 -6.28 -6.29 -4.23
N GLU A 348 -6.48 -6.44 -2.93
CA GLU A 348 -6.42 -5.36 -1.94
C GLU A 348 -5.19 -5.58 -1.07
N LEU A 349 -4.31 -4.60 -1.04
CA LEU A 349 -3.08 -4.67 -0.27
C LEU A 349 -3.35 -4.38 1.21
N PHE A 350 -3.00 -5.32 2.09
CA PHE A 350 -3.15 -5.19 3.52
C PHE A 350 -1.84 -4.89 4.23
N PHE A 351 -0.81 -5.65 3.90
CA PHE A 351 0.52 -5.47 4.47
C PHE A 351 1.60 -5.71 3.43
N VAL A 352 2.68 -4.96 3.56
CA VAL A 352 3.89 -5.09 2.73
C VAL A 352 5.10 -5.22 3.63
N GLY A 353 5.96 -6.17 3.34
CA GLY A 353 7.33 -6.20 3.83
C GLY A 353 8.29 -5.79 2.71
N ILE A 354 9.17 -4.84 2.95
CA ILE A 354 10.27 -4.50 2.03
C ILE A 354 11.59 -4.78 2.74
N ASP A 355 12.31 -5.76 2.29
CA ASP A 355 13.57 -6.19 2.90
C ASP A 355 14.75 -5.91 1.95
N TYR A 356 15.41 -4.72 2.10
CA TYR A 356 14.96 -3.60 2.94
C TYR A 356 14.90 -2.31 2.10
N ALA A 357 13.98 -1.41 2.48
CA ALA A 357 13.69 -0.20 1.71
C ALA A 357 14.92 0.72 1.51
N GLY A 358 15.86 0.75 2.46
CA GLY A 358 17.07 1.57 2.35
C GLY A 358 18.06 1.15 1.26
N MET A 359 17.86 -0.03 0.62
CA MET A 359 18.64 -0.48 -0.55
C MET A 359 18.01 -0.07 -1.89
N MET A 360 16.73 0.29 -1.90
CA MET A 360 16.07 0.71 -3.14
C MET A 360 16.76 1.91 -3.78
N SER A 361 16.66 2.02 -5.09
CA SER A 361 17.16 3.18 -5.81
C SER A 361 16.51 4.47 -5.34
N THR A 362 17.33 5.45 -4.93
CA THR A 362 16.89 6.79 -4.54
C THR A 362 16.74 7.74 -5.73
N LYS A 363 16.78 7.23 -6.96
CA LYS A 363 16.60 8.03 -8.17
C LYS A 363 15.24 8.73 -8.15
N GLY A 364 15.26 10.06 -8.26
CA GLY A 364 14.05 10.90 -8.21
C GLY A 364 13.62 11.28 -6.79
N CYS A 365 14.38 10.88 -5.76
CA CYS A 365 14.22 11.39 -4.40
C CYS A 365 14.99 12.70 -4.21
N ASP A 366 14.45 13.56 -3.34
CA ASP A 366 15.06 14.87 -3.07
C ASP A 366 16.25 14.73 -2.12
N GLY A 367 17.44 14.95 -2.65
CA GLY A 367 18.66 15.10 -1.87
C GLY A 367 18.99 16.56 -1.65
N ASN A 368 18.93 17.05 -0.41
CA ASN A 368 19.31 18.42 -0.06
C ASN A 368 20.82 18.58 0.23
N GLY A 369 21.63 17.64 -0.24
CA GLY A 369 23.09 17.62 -0.03
C GLY A 369 23.54 17.12 1.35
N SER A 370 22.63 16.86 2.29
CA SER A 370 22.97 16.21 3.55
C SER A 370 23.00 14.69 3.38
N MET A 371 23.90 14.02 4.07
CA MET A 371 24.03 12.57 4.01
C MET A 371 22.72 11.88 4.39
N GLY A 372 22.22 11.02 3.49
CA GLY A 372 21.00 10.23 3.69
C GLY A 372 19.68 10.99 3.53
N SER A 373 19.71 12.23 3.02
CA SER A 373 18.48 12.99 2.74
C SER A 373 17.62 12.33 1.65
N ASP A 374 18.22 11.73 0.66
CA ASP A 374 17.59 10.96 -0.40
C ASP A 374 16.91 9.68 0.13
N VAL A 375 17.58 8.94 1.02
CA VAL A 375 16.98 7.78 1.72
C VAL A 375 15.81 8.22 2.59
N ARG A 376 15.96 9.34 3.29
CA ARG A 376 14.89 9.91 4.11
C ARG A 376 13.66 10.26 3.28
N ASP A 377 13.86 10.89 2.11
CA ASP A 377 12.77 11.22 1.20
C ASP A 377 12.12 9.97 0.61
N LEU A 378 12.91 8.94 0.25
CA LEU A 378 12.40 7.64 -0.16
C LEU A 378 11.45 7.06 0.90
N ILE A 379 11.90 6.97 2.15
CA ILE A 379 11.10 6.42 3.25
C ILE A 379 9.82 7.23 3.48
N ARG A 380 9.90 8.56 3.39
CA ARG A 380 8.72 9.44 3.49
C ARG A 380 7.70 9.15 2.39
N ARG A 381 8.15 8.97 1.14
CA ARG A 381 7.28 8.64 -0.01
C ARG A 381 6.60 7.29 0.18
N LEU A 382 7.35 6.27 0.59
CA LEU A 382 6.80 4.94 0.88
C LEU A 382 5.76 5.00 2.00
N ARG A 383 6.05 5.72 3.08
CA ARG A 383 5.11 5.92 4.20
C ARG A 383 3.84 6.63 3.76
N ASN A 384 3.95 7.74 3.03
CA ASN A 384 2.79 8.49 2.57
C ASN A 384 1.89 7.62 1.67
N HIS A 385 2.49 6.87 0.75
CA HIS A 385 1.76 5.94 -0.11
C HIS A 385 1.06 4.84 0.71
N ALA A 386 1.69 4.33 1.77
CA ALA A 386 1.07 3.35 2.66
C ALA A 386 -0.14 3.93 3.43
N ILE A 387 -0.06 5.20 3.83
CA ILE A 387 -1.18 5.91 4.48
C ILE A 387 -2.33 6.14 3.49
N GLU A 388 -2.01 6.68 2.31
CA GLU A 388 -3.00 7.01 1.27
C GLU A 388 -3.78 5.79 0.79
N ASN A 389 -3.11 4.63 0.68
CA ASN A 389 -3.69 3.38 0.21
C ASN A 389 -4.02 2.40 1.36
N ASN A 390 -3.95 2.86 2.60
CA ASN A 390 -4.34 2.15 3.82
C ASN A 390 -3.78 0.71 3.93
N TYR A 391 -2.47 0.51 3.78
CA TYR A 391 -1.80 -0.76 4.07
C TYR A 391 -0.67 -0.57 5.09
N GLY A 392 -0.38 -1.61 5.90
CA GLY A 392 0.75 -1.59 6.83
C GLY A 392 2.06 -1.90 6.10
N LEU A 393 3.11 -1.13 6.38
CA LEU A 393 4.41 -1.30 5.76
C LEU A 393 5.46 -1.66 6.82
N PHE A 394 6.16 -2.77 6.60
CA PHE A 394 7.29 -3.23 7.43
C PHE A 394 8.58 -3.17 6.64
N SER A 395 9.62 -2.59 7.21
CA SER A 395 10.95 -2.66 6.60
C SER A 395 12.04 -2.76 7.67
N PRO A 396 13.00 -3.65 7.53
CA PRO A 396 14.19 -3.60 8.35
C PRO A 396 15.08 -2.44 7.89
N HIS A 397 15.95 -1.96 8.80
CA HIS A 397 17.02 -1.03 8.49
C HIS A 397 18.25 -1.35 9.29
N GLN A 398 19.42 -1.18 8.67
CA GLN A 398 20.67 -1.46 9.31
C GLN A 398 21.04 -0.35 10.29
N LEU A 399 21.54 -0.72 11.48
CA LEU A 399 22.09 0.22 12.43
C LEU A 399 23.52 0.60 12.07
N SER A 400 23.90 1.83 12.41
CA SER A 400 25.20 2.43 12.11
C SER A 400 26.36 1.81 12.91
N GLN A 401 27.56 2.16 12.54
CA GLN A 401 28.76 1.78 13.31
C GLN A 401 28.76 2.35 14.72
N ASP A 402 28.14 3.51 14.95
CA ASP A 402 28.02 4.12 16.27
C ASP A 402 27.21 3.24 17.23
N ALA A 403 26.16 2.59 16.73
CA ALA A 403 25.43 1.59 17.51
C ALA A 403 26.32 0.42 17.95
N LYS A 404 27.28 -0.01 17.11
CA LYS A 404 28.24 -1.07 17.49
C LYS A 404 29.18 -0.64 18.60
N GLN A 405 29.46 0.66 18.75
CA GLN A 405 30.31 1.15 19.82
C GLN A 405 29.68 0.92 21.20
N LEU A 406 28.36 0.92 21.31
CA LEU A 406 27.69 0.60 22.58
C LEU A 406 28.09 -0.79 23.10
N ILE A 407 28.12 -1.79 22.22
CA ILE A 407 28.55 -3.15 22.59
C ILE A 407 30.03 -3.17 22.95
N ARG A 408 30.87 -2.47 22.19
CA ARG A 408 32.33 -2.38 22.48
C ARG A 408 32.62 -1.68 23.80
N ASN A 409 31.79 -0.74 24.21
CA ASN A 409 31.90 0.00 25.47
C ASN A 409 31.29 -0.76 26.65
N GLY A 410 30.92 -2.04 26.48
CA GLY A 410 30.52 -2.91 27.57
C GLY A 410 29.00 -2.95 27.80
N ALA A 411 28.15 -2.42 26.88
CA ALA A 411 26.74 -2.66 26.95
C ALA A 411 26.48 -4.17 26.89
N ASN A 412 25.74 -4.70 27.86
CA ASN A 412 25.27 -6.08 27.78
C ASN A 412 24.21 -6.22 26.69
N THR A 413 23.86 -7.45 26.33
CA THR A 413 22.94 -7.74 25.24
C THR A 413 21.52 -7.21 25.45
N GLU A 414 21.12 -6.97 26.67
CA GLU A 414 19.81 -6.41 27.02
C GLU A 414 19.83 -4.90 26.94
N SER A 415 20.82 -4.26 27.58
CA SER A 415 20.98 -2.80 27.58
C SER A 415 21.23 -2.27 26.17
N PHE A 416 21.87 -3.03 25.30
CA PHE A 416 22.12 -2.60 23.92
C PHE A 416 20.85 -2.14 23.20
N VAL A 417 19.81 -2.99 23.11
CA VAL A 417 18.58 -2.60 22.40
C VAL A 417 17.79 -1.53 23.15
N GLN A 418 17.87 -1.52 24.49
CA GLN A 418 17.19 -0.53 25.34
C GLN A 418 17.80 0.87 25.21
N GLU A 419 19.07 0.97 24.84
CA GLU A 419 19.75 2.24 24.62
C GLU A 419 19.57 2.84 23.22
N LEU A 420 18.98 2.11 22.27
CA LEU A 420 18.82 2.57 20.89
C LEU A 420 17.70 3.60 20.66
N PRO A 421 16.53 3.54 21.36
CA PRO A 421 15.41 4.44 21.10
C PRO A 421 15.80 5.92 21.16
N GLY A 422 15.39 6.68 20.14
CA GLY A 422 15.58 8.14 20.08
C GLY A 422 17.00 8.62 19.81
N LYS A 423 17.96 7.70 19.56
CA LYS A 423 19.37 8.08 19.33
C LYS A 423 19.77 8.18 17.86
N GLY A 424 18.86 7.82 16.93
CA GLY A 424 19.11 7.97 15.50
C GLY A 424 20.26 7.14 14.94
N TYR A 425 20.52 5.97 15.50
CA TYR A 425 21.62 5.07 15.09
C TYR A 425 21.34 4.28 13.79
N TYR A 426 20.62 4.86 12.85
CA TYR A 426 20.38 4.24 11.54
C TYR A 426 21.52 4.52 10.57
N ASP A 427 21.96 3.48 9.85
CA ASP A 427 23.02 3.61 8.85
C ASP A 427 22.58 4.55 7.72
N LYS A 428 23.47 5.43 7.29
CA LYS A 428 23.25 6.44 6.24
C LYS A 428 22.13 7.45 6.48
N CYS A 429 21.26 7.28 7.50
CA CYS A 429 20.13 8.18 7.73
C CYS A 429 19.79 8.31 9.23
N GLY A 430 20.58 9.05 9.99
CA GLY A 430 20.43 9.19 11.45
C GLY A 430 19.08 9.78 11.93
N ARG A 431 18.27 10.37 11.04
CA ARG A 431 16.94 10.94 11.37
C ARG A 431 15.79 10.12 10.80
N LEU A 432 16.01 8.84 10.50
CA LEU A 432 14.99 7.95 9.94
C LEU A 432 13.79 7.77 10.89
N ASP A 433 14.03 7.84 12.18
CA ASP A 433 13.01 7.82 13.23
C ASP A 433 11.91 8.86 13.03
N GLN A 434 12.23 9.99 12.39
CA GLN A 434 11.26 11.07 12.16
C GLN A 434 10.23 10.72 11.07
N GLU A 435 10.59 9.84 10.13
CA GLU A 435 9.77 9.49 8.96
C GLU A 435 8.90 8.24 9.17
N VAL A 436 9.11 7.49 10.25
CA VAL A 436 8.37 6.26 10.53
C VAL A 436 7.37 6.43 11.68
N ASP A 437 6.41 5.51 11.80
CA ASP A 437 5.39 5.56 12.83
C ASP A 437 5.77 4.73 14.06
N ILE A 438 6.36 3.56 13.83
CA ILE A 438 6.70 2.62 14.89
C ILE A 438 8.13 2.12 14.68
N GLU A 439 8.92 2.13 15.75
CA GLU A 439 10.28 1.59 15.78
C GLU A 439 10.33 0.34 16.65
N ILE A 440 10.97 -0.69 16.13
CA ILE A 440 11.29 -1.94 16.84
C ILE A 440 12.79 -2.19 16.65
N PHE A 441 13.50 -2.43 17.72
CA PHE A 441 14.94 -2.78 17.67
C PHE A 441 15.10 -4.23 18.07
N ILE A 442 15.91 -4.98 17.32
CA ILE A 442 16.21 -6.37 17.61
C ILE A 442 17.71 -6.62 17.69
N HIS A 443 18.09 -7.57 18.54
CA HIS A 443 19.45 -8.06 18.62
C HIS A 443 19.47 -9.53 19.02
N ILE A 444 20.32 -10.32 18.35
CA ILE A 444 20.50 -11.74 18.66
C ILE A 444 21.77 -11.91 19.47
N CYS A 445 21.67 -12.62 20.56
CA CYS A 445 22.79 -12.97 21.42
C CYS A 445 22.83 -14.46 21.74
N LYS A 446 23.98 -14.93 22.20
CA LYS A 446 24.18 -16.31 22.62
C LYS A 446 24.55 -16.34 24.09
N LEU A 447 23.83 -17.12 24.89
CA LEU A 447 24.11 -17.36 26.28
C LEU A 447 24.00 -18.87 26.59
N ASN A 448 25.00 -19.46 27.19
CA ASN A 448 25.05 -20.88 27.59
C ASN A 448 24.66 -21.85 26.43
N GLY A 449 25.14 -21.55 25.22
CA GLY A 449 24.88 -22.36 24.03
C GLY A 449 23.54 -22.09 23.34
N LYS A 450 22.61 -21.38 23.97
CA LYS A 450 21.29 -21.02 23.42
C LYS A 450 21.31 -19.63 22.79
N PHE A 451 20.54 -19.44 21.74
CA PHE A 451 20.36 -18.14 21.09
C PHE A 451 19.09 -17.46 21.60
N TYR A 452 19.15 -16.16 21.75
CA TYR A 452 18.04 -15.33 22.18
C TYR A 452 17.93 -14.11 21.29
N ILE A 453 16.71 -13.70 21.00
CA ILE A 453 16.41 -12.42 20.38
C ILE A 453 15.86 -11.46 21.44
N THR A 454 16.52 -10.33 21.60
CA THR A 454 16.04 -9.22 22.42
C THR A 454 15.31 -8.24 21.53
N ILE A 455 14.16 -7.77 21.96
CA ILE A 455 13.27 -6.89 21.20
C ILE A 455 12.91 -5.69 22.06
N GLN A 456 13.13 -4.49 21.54
CA GLN A 456 12.80 -3.23 22.21
C GLN A 456 11.96 -2.36 21.28
N ARG A 457 10.86 -1.81 21.78
CA ARG A 457 10.11 -0.77 21.08
C ARG A 457 10.72 0.59 21.35
N GLY A 458 10.95 1.34 20.29
CA GLY A 458 11.27 2.76 20.35
C GLY A 458 10.00 3.62 20.26
N LYS A 459 9.96 4.48 19.25
CA LYS A 459 8.83 5.35 18.95
C LYS A 459 7.57 4.56 18.63
N HIS A 460 6.43 5.09 19.04
CA HIS A 460 5.12 4.64 18.60
C HIS A 460 4.17 5.82 18.47
N ARG A 461 3.80 6.18 17.24
CA ARG A 461 2.79 7.23 16.96
C ARG A 461 1.38 6.67 17.08
N GLY A 462 0.49 7.42 17.72
CA GLY A 462 -0.94 7.09 17.78
C GLY A 462 -1.36 6.18 18.93
N LEU A 463 -0.52 6.03 19.96
CA LEU A 463 -0.95 5.38 21.19
C LEU A 463 -1.72 6.38 22.07
N PHE A 464 -2.92 5.96 22.49
CA PHE A 464 -3.74 6.72 23.45
C PHE A 464 -3.32 6.47 24.91
N ARG A 465 -2.58 5.38 25.18
CA ARG A 465 -2.06 5.04 26.51
C ARG A 465 -0.55 4.88 26.48
N GLN A 466 0.11 5.33 27.53
CA GLN A 466 1.50 5.01 27.71
C GLN A 466 1.66 3.52 27.97
N THR A 467 2.53 2.86 27.21
CA THR A 467 2.92 1.48 27.51
C THR A 467 3.86 1.51 28.72
N PRO A 468 3.65 0.65 29.72
CA PRO A 468 4.61 0.48 30.80
C PRO A 468 6.02 0.21 30.26
N GLU A 469 7.05 0.76 30.90
CA GLU A 469 8.44 0.59 30.42
C GLU A 469 8.81 -0.90 30.32
N GLU A 470 8.33 -1.68 31.28
CA GLU A 470 8.52 -3.13 31.30
C GLU A 470 7.91 -3.87 30.11
N ASP A 471 6.87 -3.33 29.46
CA ASP A 471 6.23 -3.93 28.29
C ASP A 471 6.83 -3.44 26.96
N LYS A 472 7.79 -2.51 27.01
CA LYS A 472 8.52 -2.06 25.81
C LYS A 472 9.67 -2.98 25.45
N PHE A 473 10.01 -3.95 26.27
CA PHE A 473 11.11 -4.88 26.09
C PHE A 473 10.67 -6.31 26.32
N CYS A 474 11.13 -7.23 25.47
CA CYS A 474 10.97 -8.66 25.68
C CYS A 474 12.12 -9.45 25.06
N VAL A 475 12.28 -10.68 25.51
CA VAL A 475 13.28 -11.64 25.03
C VAL A 475 12.60 -12.95 24.67
N TYR A 476 12.94 -13.51 23.52
CA TYR A 476 12.55 -14.86 23.13
C TYR A 476 13.79 -15.74 22.92
N GLN A 477 13.71 -16.98 23.31
CA GLN A 477 14.69 -17.98 22.93
C GLN A 477 14.45 -18.39 21.48
N LEU A 478 15.50 -18.45 20.69
CA LEU A 478 15.44 -18.98 19.33
C LEU A 478 15.60 -20.50 19.33
N SER A 479 15.01 -21.15 18.37
CA SER A 479 15.23 -22.56 18.06
C SER A 479 16.67 -22.81 17.58
N GLU A 480 17.06 -24.05 17.39
CA GLU A 480 18.40 -24.42 16.89
C GLU A 480 18.71 -23.79 15.51
N HIS A 481 17.69 -23.65 14.66
CA HIS A 481 17.81 -23.06 13.33
C HIS A 481 17.47 -21.56 13.28
N GLY A 482 17.29 -20.92 14.44
CA GLY A 482 17.13 -19.46 14.54
C GLY A 482 15.69 -18.95 14.34
N TYR A 483 14.68 -19.81 14.40
CA TYR A 483 13.26 -19.44 14.33
C TYR A 483 12.70 -19.12 15.72
N ILE A 484 11.58 -18.37 15.74
CA ILE A 484 10.83 -18.08 16.96
C ILE A 484 9.59 -18.97 16.99
N GLU A 485 9.37 -19.67 18.10
CA GLU A 485 8.13 -20.38 18.33
C GLU A 485 7.09 -19.42 18.91
N HIS A 486 5.93 -19.33 18.24
CA HIS A 486 4.85 -18.45 18.63
C HIS A 486 4.14 -18.97 19.88
N ASP A 487 3.72 -18.05 20.75
CA ASP A 487 3.15 -18.37 22.06
C ASP A 487 1.74 -17.81 22.28
N LEU A 488 1.08 -17.28 21.23
CA LEU A 488 -0.23 -16.63 21.35
C LEU A 488 -1.30 -17.52 22.01
N HIS A 489 -1.32 -18.81 21.70
CA HIS A 489 -2.30 -19.77 22.20
C HIS A 489 -1.77 -20.68 23.31
N GLY A 490 -0.62 -20.33 23.89
CA GLY A 490 0.03 -21.11 24.93
C GLY A 490 0.52 -20.26 26.09
N PRO A 491 1.37 -20.83 26.95
CA PRO A 491 2.05 -20.07 27.99
C PRO A 491 2.91 -18.98 27.38
N ASP A 492 2.97 -17.81 28.01
CA ASP A 492 3.84 -16.71 27.60
C ASP A 492 5.31 -17.13 27.65
N ARG A 493 5.95 -17.21 26.49
CA ARG A 493 7.36 -17.60 26.37
C ARG A 493 8.31 -16.41 26.35
N SER A 494 7.77 -15.19 26.41
CA SER A 494 8.61 -14.01 26.53
C SER A 494 9.27 -13.93 27.90
N ARG A 495 10.41 -13.26 27.95
CA ARG A 495 11.22 -13.10 29.17
C ARG A 495 11.59 -11.63 29.32
N ARG A 496 11.91 -11.22 30.54
CA ARG A 496 12.43 -9.86 30.84
C ARG A 496 13.95 -9.80 30.78
N LYS A 497 14.65 -10.95 30.78
CA LYS A 497 16.11 -11.08 30.76
C LYS A 497 16.54 -12.24 29.87
N VAL A 498 17.70 -12.10 29.25
CA VAL A 498 18.36 -13.21 28.54
C VAL A 498 18.73 -14.31 29.53
N GLY A 499 18.25 -15.52 29.25
CA GLY A 499 18.43 -16.66 30.17
C GLY A 499 17.60 -16.62 31.45
N GLY A 500 16.76 -15.60 31.65
CA GLY A 500 15.81 -15.52 32.76
C GLY A 500 14.60 -16.44 32.61
N GLY A 501 13.78 -16.58 33.65
CA GLY A 501 12.49 -17.28 33.61
C GLY A 501 11.46 -16.60 32.72
N TYR A 502 10.38 -17.29 32.40
CA TYR A 502 9.27 -16.77 31.61
C TYR A 502 8.42 -15.76 32.41
N ILE A 503 7.74 -14.86 31.71
CA ILE A 503 6.84 -13.90 32.35
C ILE A 503 5.64 -14.68 32.93
N GLY A 504 5.38 -14.51 34.24
CA GLY A 504 4.25 -15.13 34.93
C GLY A 504 4.42 -16.60 35.35
N THR A 505 5.61 -17.19 35.15
CA THR A 505 5.93 -18.53 35.68
C THR A 505 7.34 -18.52 36.29
N ASP A 506 7.52 -19.18 37.43
CA ASP A 506 8.83 -19.44 38.03
C ASP A 506 9.51 -20.69 37.44
N GLU A 507 8.79 -21.45 36.59
CA GLU A 507 9.26 -22.70 36.01
C GLU A 507 9.72 -22.52 34.55
N GLU A 508 10.82 -23.15 34.18
CA GLU A 508 11.26 -23.25 32.78
C GLU A 508 10.23 -24.07 31.97
N ILE A 509 9.57 -23.39 31.02
CA ILE A 509 8.75 -24.10 30.05
C ILE A 509 9.69 -24.76 29.03
N PRO A 510 9.65 -26.09 28.83
CA PRO A 510 10.47 -26.74 27.82
C PRO A 510 10.16 -26.16 26.44
N PHE A 511 11.19 -25.93 25.65
CA PHE A 511 11.02 -25.43 24.27
C PHE A 511 10.22 -26.41 23.40
N TRP A 512 10.28 -27.69 23.79
CA TRP A 512 9.54 -28.79 23.17
C TRP A 512 8.88 -29.64 24.29
N GLY A 513 7.60 -29.52 24.42
CA GLY A 513 6.78 -30.43 25.23
C GLY A 513 6.23 -31.56 24.39
#